data_8c57c43c556aac6a29233e79feb75f67
#
_entry.id   8c57c43c556aac6a29233e79feb75f67
#
_cell.length_a   1.000
_cell.length_b   1.000
_cell.length_c   1.000
_cell.angle_alpha   90.00
_cell.angle_beta   90.00
_cell.angle_gamma   90.00
#
_symmetry.space_group_name_H-M   'P 1'
#
loop_
_entity.id
_entity.type
_entity.pdbx_description
1 polymer ?
#
loop_
_entity_poly.entity_id
_entity_poly.type
_entity_poly.pdbx_seq_one_letter_code
_entity_poly.pdbx_strand_id
1 'polypeptide(L)'
;GQARVSGRGEMVEEIELPTDYHVVLVNPGFELSTPESYESLKRGLTISKNPFNLAACPRAEKLIESLHLCGNDFEEVHLRSYPELGKIRDGLLRSGARLARMSGSGPTMFGLYSSAPATLMGECVEREKWQIFTVLPVTFTAQA
;
A
#
# COMPACT_ATOMS: atom_id res chain seq x y z
N GLY A 1 -2.76 -9.91 13.42
CA GLY A 1 -4.16 -10.03 12.99
C GLY A 1 -4.54 -8.90 12.03
N GLN A 2 -5.71 -9.01 11.46
CA GLN A 2 -6.30 -7.99 10.61
C GLN A 2 -7.24 -7.14 11.47
N ALA A 3 -7.07 -5.83 11.48
CA ALA A 3 -7.84 -4.97 12.35
C ALA A 3 -8.17 -3.63 11.69
N ARG A 4 -9.32 -3.11 12.03
CA ARG A 4 -9.68 -1.72 11.81
C ARG A 4 -9.27 -0.91 13.03
N VAL A 5 -8.51 0.13 12.79
CA VAL A 5 -8.06 1.05 13.84
C VAL A 5 -8.73 2.40 13.64
N SER A 6 -9.27 2.98 14.70
CA SER A 6 -9.94 4.27 14.67
C SER A 6 -9.63 5.10 15.92
N GLY A 7 -10.21 6.31 16.01
CA GLY A 7 -9.85 7.26 17.04
C GLY A 7 -8.44 7.80 16.80
N ARG A 8 -7.60 7.82 17.85
CA ARG A 8 -6.17 8.15 17.79
C ARG A 8 -5.28 6.91 17.72
N GLY A 9 -5.87 5.72 17.44
CA GLY A 9 -5.22 4.41 17.45
C GLY A 9 -5.64 3.50 18.62
N GLU A 10 -6.47 3.98 19.51
CA GLU A 10 -6.91 3.28 20.72
C GLU A 10 -8.11 2.34 20.48
N MET A 11 -8.88 2.56 19.42
CA MET A 11 -10.03 1.71 19.08
C MET A 11 -9.59 0.70 18.03
N VAL A 12 -9.43 -0.55 18.44
CA VAL A 12 -9.02 -1.66 17.58
C VAL A 12 -10.17 -2.66 17.49
N GLU A 13 -10.64 -2.90 16.27
CA GLU A 13 -11.69 -3.85 15.95
C GLU A 13 -11.12 -4.93 15.02
N GLU A 14 -11.18 -6.19 15.41
CA GLU A 14 -10.77 -7.28 14.52
C GLU A 14 -11.72 -7.38 13.33
N ILE A 15 -11.15 -7.55 12.15
CA ILE A 15 -11.91 -7.71 10.91
C ILE A 15 -11.34 -8.88 10.12
N GLU A 16 -12.19 -9.52 9.33
CA GLU A 16 -11.76 -10.53 8.38
C GLU A 16 -11.59 -9.90 6.99
N LEU A 17 -10.40 -10.00 6.45
CA LEU A 17 -10.09 -9.61 5.07
C LEU A 17 -9.76 -10.85 4.25
N PRO A 18 -10.05 -10.84 2.94
CA PRO A 18 -9.62 -11.91 2.05
C PRO A 18 -8.09 -12.08 2.08
N THR A 19 -7.63 -13.29 1.85
CA THR A 19 -6.19 -13.64 1.80
C THR A 19 -5.79 -14.20 0.43
N ASP A 20 -6.70 -14.21 -0.52
CA ASP A 20 -6.56 -14.73 -1.88
C ASP A 20 -5.90 -13.72 -2.84
N TYR A 21 -4.89 -12.99 -2.35
CA TYR A 21 -4.10 -12.05 -3.15
C TYR A 21 -2.61 -12.12 -2.78
N HIS A 22 -1.77 -11.58 -3.63
CA HIS A 22 -0.34 -11.47 -3.41
C HIS A 22 0.05 -10.00 -3.24
N VAL A 23 1.06 -9.77 -2.43
CA VAL A 23 1.62 -8.42 -2.19
C VAL A 23 3.09 -8.42 -2.60
N VAL A 24 3.47 -7.42 -3.38
CA VAL A 24 4.88 -7.12 -3.63
C VAL A 24 5.22 -5.81 -2.93
N LEU A 25 6.24 -5.84 -2.09
CA LEU A 25 6.78 -4.66 -1.44
C LEU A 25 8.08 -4.26 -2.14
N VAL A 26 8.25 -2.97 -2.39
CA VAL A 26 9.46 -2.41 -2.98
C VAL A 26 9.94 -1.27 -2.12
N ASN A 27 11.11 -1.44 -1.52
CA ASN A 27 11.79 -0.36 -0.81
C ASN A 27 12.89 0.19 -1.72
N PRO A 28 12.89 1.50 -2.03
CA PRO A 28 13.85 2.11 -2.95
C PRO A 28 15.26 2.31 -2.36
N GLY A 29 15.48 1.97 -1.08
CA GLY A 29 16.79 2.07 -0.44
C GLY A 29 17.16 3.46 0.08
N PHE A 30 16.24 4.41 0.07
CA PHE A 30 16.39 5.70 0.75
C PHE A 30 15.31 5.90 1.82
N GLU A 31 15.53 6.84 2.72
CA GLU A 31 14.60 7.17 3.79
C GLU A 31 13.88 8.49 3.50
N LEU A 32 12.63 8.57 3.94
CA LEU A 32 11.85 9.82 3.98
C LEU A 32 11.63 10.21 5.44
N SER A 33 11.91 11.45 5.74
CA SER A 33 11.65 12.01 7.07
C SER A 33 10.14 12.15 7.29
N THR A 34 9.58 11.40 8.23
CA THR A 34 8.16 11.48 8.57
C THR A 34 7.77 12.90 9.05
N PRO A 35 8.54 13.61 9.90
CA PRO A 35 8.26 15.00 10.25
C PRO A 35 8.20 15.92 9.03
N GLU A 36 9.18 15.85 8.11
CA GLU A 36 9.19 16.66 6.89
C GLU A 36 8.03 16.33 5.96
N SER A 37 7.62 15.05 5.93
CA SER A 37 6.44 14.62 5.19
C SER A 37 5.17 15.30 5.72
N TYR A 38 5.00 15.39 7.03
CA TYR A 38 3.89 16.12 7.64
C TYR A 38 3.94 17.63 7.37
N GLU A 39 5.12 18.24 7.41
CA GLU A 39 5.30 19.66 7.08
C GLU A 39 4.95 19.96 5.62
N SER A 40 5.25 19.05 4.71
CA SER A 40 4.94 19.18 3.28
C SER A 40 3.44 19.08 2.99
N LEU A 41 2.66 18.45 3.85
CA LEU A 41 1.20 18.43 3.83
C LEU A 41 0.63 19.79 4.29
N LYS A 42 0.97 20.89 3.62
CA LYS A 42 0.49 22.28 3.96
C LYS A 42 -1.03 22.46 3.86
N ARG A 43 -1.77 21.44 3.53
CA ARG A 43 -3.24 21.39 3.49
C ARG A 43 -3.72 20.48 4.59
N GLY A 44 -4.79 20.89 5.29
CA GLY A 44 -5.42 20.06 6.28
C GLY A 44 -5.72 18.65 5.72
N LEU A 45 -5.56 17.64 6.55
CA LEU A 45 -5.80 16.24 6.20
C LEU A 45 -7.11 16.11 5.43
N THR A 46 -7.07 15.41 4.31
CA THR A 46 -8.26 15.17 3.49
C THR A 46 -9.20 14.25 4.26
N ILE A 47 -10.29 14.79 4.76
CA ILE A 47 -11.33 13.95 5.37
C ILE A 47 -12.02 13.24 4.22
N SER A 48 -11.76 11.94 4.07
CA SER A 48 -12.51 11.11 3.13
C SER A 48 -13.99 11.14 3.52
N LYS A 49 -14.84 11.67 2.63
CA LYS A 49 -16.29 11.71 2.85
C LYS A 49 -16.98 10.36 2.60
N ASN A 50 -16.26 9.38 2.08
CA ASN A 50 -16.79 8.03 1.85
C ASN A 50 -16.39 7.12 3.00
N PRO A 51 -17.35 6.68 3.84
CA PRO A 51 -17.07 5.69 4.86
C PRO A 51 -16.72 4.37 4.15
N PHE A 52 -15.44 4.06 4.13
CA PHE A 52 -14.94 2.83 3.57
C PHE A 52 -15.18 1.67 4.54
N ASN A 53 -15.96 0.68 4.13
CA ASN A 53 -16.23 -0.50 4.96
C ASN A 53 -15.40 -1.70 4.47
N LEU A 54 -14.21 -1.87 5.04
CA LEU A 54 -13.34 -3.02 4.78
C LEU A 54 -14.00 -4.36 5.11
N ALA A 55 -14.84 -4.41 6.14
CA ALA A 55 -15.52 -5.64 6.56
C ALA A 55 -16.53 -6.19 5.51
N ALA A 56 -16.85 -5.39 4.49
CA ALA A 56 -17.74 -5.80 3.38
C ALA A 56 -16.99 -6.32 2.15
N CYS A 57 -15.70 -6.67 2.26
CA CYS A 57 -14.86 -7.14 1.15
C CYS A 57 -14.62 -8.65 1.23
N PRO A 58 -15.53 -9.51 0.73
CA PRO A 58 -15.43 -10.96 0.87
C PRO A 58 -14.38 -11.61 -0.05
N ARG A 59 -13.84 -10.86 -1.02
CA ARG A 59 -12.86 -11.33 -2.01
C ARG A 59 -11.83 -10.25 -2.28
N ALA A 60 -10.64 -10.68 -2.71
CA ALA A 60 -9.53 -9.79 -3.04
C ALA A 60 -9.88 -8.72 -4.07
N GLU A 61 -10.64 -9.06 -5.13
CA GLU A 61 -11.06 -8.08 -6.13
C GLU A 61 -11.85 -6.93 -5.51
N LYS A 62 -12.80 -7.26 -4.60
CA LYS A 62 -13.61 -6.24 -3.94
C LYS A 62 -12.79 -5.38 -3.00
N LEU A 63 -11.83 -5.99 -2.29
CA LEU A 63 -10.87 -5.26 -1.46
C LEU A 63 -10.05 -4.28 -2.31
N ILE A 64 -9.49 -4.75 -3.43
CA ILE A 64 -8.67 -3.93 -4.34
C ILE A 64 -9.49 -2.78 -4.93
N GLU A 65 -10.70 -3.04 -5.43
CA GLU A 65 -11.62 -2.01 -5.93
C GLU A 65 -11.87 -0.93 -4.88
N SER A 66 -12.12 -1.37 -3.67
CA SER A 66 -12.39 -0.48 -2.55
C SER A 66 -11.16 0.36 -2.17
N LEU A 67 -9.97 -0.23 -2.20
CA LEU A 67 -8.71 0.46 -1.94
C LEU A 67 -8.38 1.51 -3.03
N HIS A 68 -8.89 1.36 -4.26
CA HIS A 68 -8.77 2.42 -5.27
C HIS A 68 -9.44 3.73 -4.86
N LEU A 69 -10.47 3.66 -4.01
CA LEU A 69 -11.19 4.83 -3.50
C LEU A 69 -10.47 5.49 -2.31
N CYS A 70 -9.49 4.80 -1.73
CA CYS A 70 -8.68 5.33 -0.63
C CYS A 70 -7.53 6.15 -1.21
N GLY A 71 -7.24 7.30 -0.60
CA GLY A 71 -6.08 8.11 -0.90
C GLY A 71 -4.96 7.89 0.11
N ASN A 72 -3.77 8.35 -0.24
CA ASN A 72 -2.67 8.57 0.68
C ASN A 72 -2.11 9.97 0.41
N ASP A 73 -2.37 10.90 1.31
CA ASP A 73 -2.00 12.32 1.12
C ASP A 73 -0.48 12.49 0.97
N PHE A 74 0.32 11.66 1.64
CA PHE A 74 1.78 11.65 1.48
C PHE A 74 2.21 11.18 0.09
N GLU A 75 1.50 10.22 -0.49
CA GLU A 75 1.85 9.65 -1.80
C GLU A 75 1.87 10.74 -2.89
N GLU A 76 0.86 11.60 -2.92
CA GLU A 76 0.78 12.66 -3.93
C GLU A 76 1.96 13.63 -3.83
N VAL A 77 2.35 14.00 -2.62
CA VAL A 77 3.49 14.90 -2.36
C VAL A 77 4.80 14.23 -2.76
N HIS A 78 5.00 12.98 -2.32
CA HIS A 78 6.26 12.28 -2.54
C HIS A 78 6.46 11.85 -3.99
N LEU A 79 5.42 11.47 -4.71
CA LEU A 79 5.51 11.17 -6.14
C LEU A 79 5.97 12.37 -6.97
N ARG A 80 5.66 13.59 -6.54
CA ARG A 80 6.14 14.82 -7.19
C ARG A 80 7.61 15.10 -6.87
N SER A 81 8.02 14.84 -5.64
CA SER A 81 9.38 15.15 -5.15
C SER A 81 10.40 14.07 -5.48
N TYR A 82 9.96 12.83 -5.59
CA TYR A 82 10.80 11.64 -5.78
C TYR A 82 10.33 10.84 -7.00
N PRO A 83 10.81 11.17 -8.22
CA PRO A 83 10.40 10.49 -9.47
C PRO A 83 10.61 8.98 -9.44
N GLU A 84 11.54 8.49 -8.61
CA GLU A 84 11.82 7.07 -8.45
C GLU A 84 10.61 6.30 -7.90
N LEU A 85 9.84 6.88 -6.99
CA LEU A 85 8.61 6.28 -6.50
C LEU A 85 7.57 6.10 -7.62
N GLY A 86 7.50 7.05 -8.54
CA GLY A 86 6.69 6.94 -9.75
C GLY A 86 7.12 5.77 -10.64
N LYS A 87 8.43 5.60 -10.86
CA LYS A 87 8.97 4.47 -11.63
C LYS A 87 8.62 3.12 -10.97
N ILE A 88 8.72 3.04 -9.64
CA ILE A 88 8.35 1.84 -8.89
C ILE A 88 6.86 1.55 -9.04
N ARG A 89 5.99 2.54 -8.84
CA ARG A 89 4.55 2.40 -9.03
C ARG A 89 4.21 1.88 -10.42
N ASP A 90 4.76 2.53 -11.44
CA ASP A 90 4.49 2.16 -12.83
C ASP A 90 5.08 0.77 -13.16
N GLY A 91 6.21 0.40 -12.58
CA GLY A 91 6.79 -0.93 -12.68
C GLY A 91 5.90 -2.02 -12.08
N LEU A 92 5.34 -1.78 -10.87
CA LEU A 92 4.38 -2.67 -10.24
C LEU A 92 3.13 -2.85 -11.11
N LEU A 93 2.57 -1.77 -11.64
CA LEU A 93 1.40 -1.84 -12.51
C LEU A 93 1.69 -2.60 -13.82
N ARG A 94 2.84 -2.34 -14.46
CA ARG A 94 3.26 -3.07 -15.68
C ARG A 94 3.51 -4.56 -15.42
N SER A 95 3.92 -4.94 -14.22
CA SER A 95 4.09 -6.35 -13.84
C SER A 95 2.79 -7.05 -13.46
N GLY A 96 1.64 -6.37 -13.60
CA GLY A 96 0.30 -6.94 -13.40
C GLY A 96 -0.35 -6.63 -12.05
N ALA A 97 0.22 -5.70 -11.25
CA ALA A 97 -0.45 -5.25 -10.05
C ALA A 97 -1.79 -4.57 -10.40
N ARG A 98 -2.83 -4.95 -9.69
CA ARG A 98 -4.16 -4.35 -9.79
C ARG A 98 -4.24 -3.01 -9.04
N LEU A 99 -3.38 -2.83 -8.06
CA LEU A 99 -3.19 -1.60 -7.30
C LEU A 99 -1.71 -1.45 -6.98
N ALA A 100 -1.17 -0.24 -7.10
CA ALA A 100 0.17 0.11 -6.63
C ALA A 100 0.10 1.43 -5.87
N ARG A 101 0.58 1.43 -4.63
CA ARG A 101 0.49 2.55 -3.69
C ARG A 101 1.71 2.65 -2.80
N MET A 102 1.87 3.80 -2.19
CA MET A 102 2.85 4.02 -1.13
C MET A 102 2.28 3.61 0.23
N SER A 103 3.09 3.00 1.06
CA SER A 103 2.74 2.58 2.42
C SER A 103 3.05 3.70 3.41
N GLY A 104 2.01 4.18 4.12
CA GLY A 104 2.14 5.21 5.15
C GLY A 104 2.82 6.48 4.64
N SER A 105 3.84 6.98 5.37
CA SER A 105 4.66 8.13 4.98
C SER A 105 5.77 7.80 3.98
N GLY A 106 5.85 6.57 3.50
CA GLY A 106 6.82 6.11 2.52
C GLY A 106 8.18 5.71 3.12
N PRO A 107 9.19 5.48 2.26
CA PRO A 107 9.14 5.43 0.80
C PRO A 107 8.71 4.06 0.23
N THR A 108 8.42 3.07 1.09
CA THR A 108 8.04 1.75 0.62
C THR A 108 6.77 1.80 -0.22
N MET A 109 6.85 1.22 -1.42
CA MET A 109 5.72 1.04 -2.32
C MET A 109 5.21 -0.40 -2.22
N PHE A 110 3.91 -0.61 -2.43
CA PHE A 110 3.34 -1.95 -2.52
C PHE A 110 2.45 -2.10 -3.74
N GLY A 111 2.43 -3.32 -4.27
CA GLY A 111 1.52 -3.74 -5.34
C GLY A 111 0.66 -4.91 -4.88
N LEU A 112 -0.64 -4.86 -5.20
CA LEU A 112 -1.57 -5.96 -4.96
C LEU A 112 -1.88 -6.70 -6.26
N TYR A 113 -1.81 -8.03 -6.23
CA TYR A 113 -2.00 -8.90 -7.38
C TYR A 113 -3.05 -9.95 -7.08
N SER A 114 -3.91 -10.26 -8.04
CA SER A 114 -4.90 -11.35 -7.94
C SER A 114 -4.25 -12.75 -8.05
N SER A 115 -3.02 -12.83 -8.56
CA SER A 115 -2.23 -14.07 -8.66
C SER A 115 -0.75 -13.74 -8.50
N ALA A 116 0.07 -14.75 -8.22
CA ALA A 116 1.52 -14.54 -8.12
C ALA A 116 2.06 -13.89 -9.41
N PRO A 117 2.80 -12.78 -9.30
CA PRO A 117 3.36 -12.13 -10.48
C PRO A 117 4.41 -13.03 -11.13
N ALA A 118 4.25 -13.28 -12.44
CA ALA A 118 5.17 -14.12 -13.22
C ALA A 118 6.57 -13.49 -13.32
N THR A 119 6.64 -12.16 -13.30
CA THR A 119 7.90 -11.40 -13.35
C THR A 119 7.79 -10.20 -12.42
N LEU A 120 8.75 -10.07 -11.52
CA LEU A 120 8.82 -8.90 -10.63
C LEU A 120 9.47 -7.73 -11.35
N MET A 121 8.70 -6.67 -11.60
CA MET A 121 9.18 -5.35 -12.04
C MET A 121 9.86 -5.28 -13.41
N GLY A 122 9.90 -6.37 -14.21
CA GLY A 122 10.50 -6.37 -15.54
C GLY A 122 11.96 -5.91 -15.56
N GLU A 123 12.39 -5.32 -16.66
CA GLU A 123 13.72 -4.71 -16.82
C GLU A 123 13.77 -3.25 -16.30
N CYS A 124 13.47 -3.03 -15.02
CA CYS A 124 13.71 -1.71 -14.42
C CYS A 124 15.20 -1.51 -14.18
N VAL A 125 15.79 -0.53 -14.83
CA VAL A 125 17.22 -0.22 -14.84
C VAL A 125 17.82 0.06 -13.44
N GLU A 126 17.00 0.45 -12.45
CA GLU A 126 17.44 0.79 -11.10
C GLU A 126 17.17 -0.32 -10.07
N ARG A 127 16.79 -1.51 -10.54
CA ARG A 127 16.42 -2.67 -9.72
C ARG A 127 17.49 -3.09 -8.71
N GLU A 128 18.77 -2.86 -9.02
CA GLU A 128 19.90 -3.25 -8.16
C GLU A 128 19.93 -2.50 -6.81
N LYS A 129 19.25 -1.34 -6.74
CA LYS A 129 19.16 -0.52 -5.53
C LYS A 129 17.91 -0.83 -4.69
N TRP A 130 16.95 -1.55 -5.25
CA TRP A 130 15.66 -1.78 -4.61
C TRP A 130 15.62 -3.11 -3.87
N GLN A 131 15.07 -3.09 -2.68
CA GLN A 131 14.73 -4.31 -1.94
C GLN A 131 13.30 -4.70 -2.32
N ILE A 132 13.13 -5.89 -2.90
CA ILE A 132 11.85 -6.38 -3.39
C ILE A 132 11.47 -7.64 -2.63
N PHE A 133 10.27 -7.66 -2.05
CA PHE A 133 9.73 -8.78 -1.29
C PHE A 133 8.37 -9.17 -1.85
N THR A 134 8.14 -10.47 -2.04
CA THR A 134 6.83 -11.03 -2.29
C THR A 134 6.31 -11.65 -1.01
N VAL A 135 5.14 -11.24 -0.57
CA VAL A 135 4.52 -11.70 0.68
C VAL A 135 3.07 -12.11 0.44
N LEU A 136 2.56 -12.97 1.31
CA LEU A 136 1.17 -13.38 1.32
C LEU A 136 0.50 -12.82 2.58
N PRO A 137 -0.77 -12.44 2.49
CA PRO A 137 -1.55 -12.15 3.67
C PRO A 137 -1.65 -13.38 4.56
N VAL A 138 -1.60 -13.17 5.86
CA VAL A 138 -1.76 -14.25 6.84
C VAL A 138 -2.91 -13.90 7.77
N THR A 139 -3.73 -14.91 8.09
CA THR A 139 -4.71 -14.84 9.17
C THR A 139 -4.07 -15.40 10.43
N PHE A 140 -4.01 -14.62 11.49
CA PHE A 140 -3.68 -15.16 12.81
C PHE A 140 -4.98 -15.55 13.48
N THR A 141 -5.23 -16.84 13.61
CA THR A 141 -6.17 -17.33 14.61
C THR A 141 -5.47 -17.19 15.97
N ALA A 142 -6.02 -16.36 16.84
CA ALA A 142 -5.60 -16.35 18.22
C ALA A 142 -5.80 -17.79 18.74
N GLN A 143 -4.71 -18.44 19.12
CA GLN A 143 -4.82 -19.68 19.90
C GLN A 143 -5.39 -19.28 21.26
N ALA A 144 -6.56 -19.79 21.55
CA ALA A 144 -7.23 -19.65 22.86
C ALA A 144 -6.42 -20.36 23.93
#